data_a87798b8981c94fade1d2ba818a159d3
#
_entry.id   a87798b8981c94fade1d2ba818a159d3
#
_cell.length_a   1.000
_cell.length_b   1.000
_cell.length_c   1.000
_cell.angle_alpha   90.00
_cell.angle_beta   90.00
_cell.angle_gamma   90.00
#
_symmetry.space_group_name_H-M   'P 1'
#
loop_
_entity.id
_entity.type
_entity.pdbx_description
1 polymer ?
#
loop_
_entity_poly.entity_id
_entity_poly.type
_entity_poly.pdbx_seq_one_letter_code
_entity_poly.pdbx_strand_id
1 'polypeptide(L)'
;NRILYIIEKNKLNTVFVIDEIDHLAKLVDRTGKDVLYSITRANLKLKNGSLSLIGISNDVRFKDKLDPRVISTLSEEELVFPGYETNEIKEILEDRVPLAFEENSVSSGALNLCASMACREHGDARRAIKLLDVAAKTAELKQDSSITDEHIRLASQRIEVDKESQQLNAFSLHEKLLVITIMKSPNISTGDVYAAYKSLCKVI
;
A
#
# COMPACT_ATOMS: atom_id res chain seq x y z
N ASN A 1 -24.47 17.81 -2.21
CA ASN A 1 -25.25 18.94 -1.66
C ASN A 1 -25.97 18.62 -0.33
N ARG A 2 -26.30 17.35 -0.03
CA ARG A 2 -26.97 16.99 1.24
C ARG A 2 -26.08 17.19 2.47
N ILE A 3 -24.79 16.88 2.36
CA ILE A 3 -23.82 17.07 3.44
C ILE A 3 -23.66 18.56 3.78
N LEU A 4 -23.46 19.41 2.78
CA LEU A 4 -23.33 20.85 3.00
C LEU A 4 -24.60 21.45 3.63
N TYR A 5 -25.77 20.96 3.24
CA TYR A 5 -27.04 21.38 3.87
C TYR A 5 -27.09 21.01 5.37
N ILE A 6 -26.61 19.82 5.74
CA ILE A 6 -26.54 19.36 7.15
C ILE A 6 -25.57 20.24 7.95
N ILE A 7 -24.38 20.50 7.40
CA ILE A 7 -23.36 21.37 8.01
C ILE A 7 -23.93 22.77 8.26
N GLU A 8 -24.50 23.37 7.25
CA GLU A 8 -25.06 24.73 7.33
C GLU A 8 -26.23 24.80 8.31
N LYS A 9 -27.21 23.89 8.22
CA LYS A 9 -28.39 23.85 9.08
C LYS A 9 -28.06 23.71 10.56
N ASN A 10 -27.03 22.85 10.86
CA ASN A 10 -26.66 22.57 12.25
C ASN A 10 -25.47 23.43 12.72
N LYS A 11 -24.96 24.35 11.90
CA LYS A 11 -23.81 25.22 12.19
C LYS A 11 -22.57 24.45 12.64
N LEU A 12 -22.26 23.38 11.92
CA LEU A 12 -21.18 22.46 12.31
C LEU A 12 -19.83 22.91 11.76
N ASN A 13 -18.78 22.76 12.59
CA ASN A 13 -17.41 22.74 12.11
C ASN A 13 -17.03 21.26 11.87
N THR A 14 -16.81 20.91 10.61
CA THR A 14 -16.63 19.51 10.17
C THR A 14 -15.24 19.31 9.63
N VAL A 15 -14.61 18.21 10.00
CA VAL A 15 -13.33 17.77 9.41
C VAL A 15 -13.57 16.49 8.62
N PHE A 16 -13.23 16.52 7.35
CA PHE A 16 -13.17 15.32 6.52
C PHE A 16 -11.75 14.78 6.51
N VAL A 17 -11.61 13.52 6.87
CA VAL A 17 -10.36 12.79 6.71
C VAL A 17 -10.57 11.82 5.55
N ILE A 18 -9.77 11.97 4.50
CA ILE A 18 -9.84 11.15 3.29
C ILE A 18 -8.50 10.44 3.14
N ASP A 19 -8.53 9.13 3.35
CA ASP A 19 -7.39 8.26 3.08
C ASP A 19 -7.32 7.92 1.58
N GLU A 20 -6.11 7.72 1.07
CA GLU A 20 -5.84 7.48 -0.36
C GLU A 20 -6.46 8.55 -1.28
N ILE A 21 -6.33 9.81 -0.89
CA ILE A 21 -6.95 10.96 -1.61
C ILE A 21 -6.49 11.06 -3.08
N ASP A 22 -5.33 10.50 -3.42
CA ASP A 22 -4.82 10.39 -4.78
C ASP A 22 -5.71 9.51 -5.67
N HIS A 23 -6.40 8.52 -5.11
CA HIS A 23 -7.41 7.75 -5.83
C HIS A 23 -8.66 8.59 -6.12
N LEU A 24 -9.07 9.43 -5.18
CA LEU A 24 -10.19 10.35 -5.38
C LEU A 24 -9.89 11.37 -6.48
N ALA A 25 -8.65 11.85 -6.57
CA ALA A 25 -8.20 12.78 -7.60
C ALA A 25 -8.30 12.20 -9.03
N LYS A 26 -8.21 10.87 -9.17
CA LYS A 26 -8.39 10.16 -10.46
C LYS A 26 -9.85 9.92 -10.80
N LEU A 27 -10.76 10.00 -9.83
CA LEU A 27 -12.19 9.81 -10.00
C LEU A 27 -12.84 11.12 -10.47
N VAL A 28 -12.77 11.38 -11.76
CA VAL A 28 -13.68 12.33 -12.40
C VAL A 28 -15.04 11.65 -12.46
N ASP A 29 -16.02 12.21 -11.74
CA ASP A 29 -17.40 11.72 -11.79
C ASP A 29 -17.86 11.57 -13.25
N ARG A 30 -18.69 10.55 -13.53
CA ARG A 30 -19.34 10.33 -14.84
C ARG A 30 -20.07 11.56 -15.37
N THR A 31 -20.36 12.55 -14.50
CA THR A 31 -20.92 13.86 -14.84
C THR A 31 -19.86 14.93 -15.16
N GLY A 32 -18.56 14.59 -15.20
CA GLY A 32 -17.45 15.53 -15.38
C GLY A 32 -17.20 16.44 -14.16
N LYS A 33 -17.78 16.13 -13.01
CA LYS A 33 -17.56 16.91 -11.78
C LYS A 33 -16.43 16.29 -10.99
N ASP A 34 -15.40 17.07 -10.79
CA ASP A 34 -14.32 16.76 -9.86
C ASP A 34 -14.83 16.87 -8.41
N VAL A 35 -14.82 15.73 -7.70
CA VAL A 35 -15.29 15.64 -6.31
C VAL A 35 -14.39 16.48 -5.41
N LEU A 36 -13.07 16.42 -5.62
CA LEU A 36 -12.11 17.18 -4.83
C LEU A 36 -12.30 18.68 -5.01
N TYR A 37 -12.50 19.15 -6.24
CA TYR A 37 -12.85 20.54 -6.52
C TYR A 37 -14.12 21.00 -5.80
N SER A 38 -15.11 20.11 -5.71
CA SER A 38 -16.35 20.42 -5.00
C SER A 38 -16.17 20.55 -3.48
N ILE A 39 -15.26 19.74 -2.91
CA ILE A 39 -14.92 19.76 -1.47
C ILE A 39 -14.10 21.01 -1.13
N THR A 40 -13.07 21.34 -1.91
CA THR A 40 -12.20 22.50 -1.65
C THR A 40 -12.98 23.82 -1.70
N ARG A 41 -14.05 23.88 -2.48
CA ARG A 41 -14.93 25.06 -2.58
C ARG A 41 -16.17 25.01 -1.68
N ALA A 42 -16.26 24.00 -0.81
CA ALA A 42 -17.43 23.84 0.06
C ALA A 42 -17.66 25.07 0.95
N ASN A 43 -16.60 25.61 1.54
CA ASN A 43 -16.67 26.78 2.43
C ASN A 43 -17.20 28.05 1.76
N LEU A 44 -17.07 28.19 0.44
CA LEU A 44 -17.67 29.33 -0.29
C LEU A 44 -19.22 29.32 -0.27
N LYS A 45 -19.81 28.15 0.04
CA LYS A 45 -21.27 27.96 0.10
C LYS A 45 -21.81 27.91 1.52
N LEU A 46 -20.95 27.84 2.52
CA LEU A 46 -21.30 27.79 3.94
C LEU A 46 -21.19 29.17 4.54
N LYS A 47 -22.19 29.55 5.34
CA LYS A 47 -22.26 30.85 6.07
C LYS A 47 -22.10 30.66 7.57
N ASN A 48 -22.65 29.58 8.11
CA ASN A 48 -22.74 29.32 9.55
C ASN A 48 -22.00 28.03 9.97
N GLY A 49 -21.36 27.37 9.07
CA GLY A 49 -20.52 26.16 9.32
C GLY A 49 -19.21 26.23 8.56
N SER A 50 -18.33 25.27 8.82
CA SER A 50 -17.07 25.15 8.11
C SER A 50 -16.76 23.69 7.78
N LEU A 51 -15.97 23.51 6.72
CA LEU A 51 -15.44 22.20 6.30
C LEU A 51 -13.94 22.30 6.15
N SER A 52 -13.21 21.51 6.93
CA SER A 52 -11.77 21.30 6.78
C SER A 52 -11.51 19.92 6.15
N LEU A 53 -10.46 19.81 5.37
CA LEU A 53 -10.05 18.57 4.71
C LEU A 53 -8.68 18.15 5.19
N ILE A 54 -8.55 16.89 5.62
CA ILE A 54 -7.27 16.22 5.83
C ILE A 54 -7.18 15.13 4.77
N GLY A 55 -6.24 15.27 3.84
CA GLY A 55 -5.97 14.28 2.81
C GLY A 55 -4.73 13.47 3.16
N ILE A 56 -4.82 12.15 3.08
CA ILE A 56 -3.70 11.23 3.28
C ILE A 56 -3.40 10.57 1.95
N SER A 57 -2.11 10.59 1.54
CA SER A 57 -1.66 9.96 0.30
C SER A 57 -0.30 9.31 0.51
N ASN A 58 -0.05 8.22 -0.17
CA ASN A 58 1.26 7.58 -0.29
C ASN A 58 2.02 8.06 -1.55
N ASP A 59 1.42 8.89 -2.38
CA ASP A 59 2.03 9.46 -3.58
C ASP A 59 2.49 10.90 -3.31
N VAL A 60 3.79 11.08 -3.09
CA VAL A 60 4.41 12.40 -2.82
C VAL A 60 4.13 13.42 -3.95
N ARG A 61 3.97 12.94 -5.19
CA ARG A 61 3.69 13.78 -6.36
C ARG A 61 2.21 13.81 -6.73
N PHE A 62 1.34 13.46 -5.80
CA PHE A 62 -0.09 13.47 -6.08
C PHE A 62 -0.60 14.85 -6.50
N LYS A 63 -0.05 15.93 -5.94
CA LYS A 63 -0.42 17.31 -6.26
C LYS A 63 -0.15 17.67 -7.73
N ASP A 64 0.92 17.14 -8.32
CA ASP A 64 1.25 17.37 -9.73
C ASP A 64 0.19 16.82 -10.71
N LYS A 65 -0.65 15.92 -10.21
CA LYS A 65 -1.72 15.27 -10.98
C LYS A 65 -3.09 15.93 -10.79
N LEU A 66 -3.18 16.93 -9.91
CA LEU A 66 -4.41 17.66 -9.66
C LEU A 66 -4.73 18.68 -10.75
N ASP A 67 -6.01 18.92 -10.97
CA ASP A 67 -6.47 20.05 -11.80
C ASP A 67 -5.97 21.39 -11.20
N PRO A 68 -5.40 22.30 -12.01
CA PRO A 68 -4.93 23.61 -11.53
C PRO A 68 -5.99 24.41 -10.75
N ARG A 69 -7.27 24.20 -11.04
CA ARG A 69 -8.38 24.81 -10.31
C ARG A 69 -8.52 24.28 -8.87
N VAL A 70 -8.15 23.02 -8.63
CA VAL A 70 -8.11 22.41 -7.30
C VAL A 70 -6.93 22.96 -6.54
N ILE A 71 -5.73 22.95 -7.14
CA ILE A 71 -4.50 23.48 -6.54
C ILE A 71 -4.69 24.92 -6.07
N SER A 72 -5.27 25.79 -6.92
CA SER A 72 -5.49 27.20 -6.60
C SER A 72 -6.46 27.44 -5.43
N THR A 73 -7.28 26.47 -5.07
CA THR A 73 -8.26 26.57 -3.97
C THR A 73 -7.90 25.71 -2.76
N LEU A 74 -6.87 24.89 -2.86
CA LEU A 74 -6.53 23.91 -1.83
C LEU A 74 -5.88 24.56 -0.61
N SER A 75 -5.10 25.62 -0.74
CA SER A 75 -4.43 26.35 0.37
C SER A 75 -3.91 25.38 1.45
N GLU A 76 -3.22 24.34 1.01
CA GLU A 76 -2.84 23.22 1.86
C GLU A 76 -1.60 23.50 2.71
N GLU A 77 -1.58 22.90 3.89
CA GLU A 77 -0.38 22.67 4.69
C GLU A 77 0.04 21.22 4.52
N GLU A 78 1.31 20.97 4.22
CA GLU A 78 1.82 19.63 3.91
C GLU A 78 2.67 19.11 5.07
N LEU A 79 2.35 17.88 5.52
CA LEU A 79 3.12 17.16 6.50
C LEU A 79 3.61 15.85 5.89
N VAL A 80 4.92 15.71 5.78
CA VAL A 80 5.55 14.50 5.22
C VAL A 80 5.96 13.54 6.34
N PHE A 81 5.52 12.29 6.25
CA PHE A 81 5.93 11.20 7.13
C PHE A 81 6.93 10.31 6.37
N PRO A 82 8.23 10.39 6.64
CA PRO A 82 9.21 9.50 6.03
C PRO A 82 9.00 8.05 6.49
N GLY A 83 9.57 7.10 5.75
CA GLY A 83 9.62 5.70 6.20
C GLY A 83 10.43 5.58 7.49
N TYR A 84 10.10 4.62 8.31
CA TYR A 84 10.78 4.36 9.58
C TYR A 84 12.24 3.91 9.36
N GLU A 85 13.12 4.35 10.24
CA GLU A 85 14.48 3.84 10.34
C GLU A 85 14.52 2.46 11.02
N THR A 86 15.66 1.75 10.87
CA THR A 86 15.81 0.39 11.42
C THR A 86 15.58 0.35 12.94
N ASN A 87 16.07 1.36 13.67
CA ASN A 87 15.90 1.41 15.12
C ASN A 87 14.44 1.66 15.52
N GLU A 88 13.73 2.53 14.80
CA GLU A 88 12.32 2.81 15.04
C GLU A 88 11.46 1.57 14.78
N ILE A 89 11.74 0.84 13.68
CA ILE A 89 11.04 -0.44 13.42
C ILE A 89 11.35 -1.46 14.51
N LYS A 90 12.59 -1.51 14.99
CA LYS A 90 12.97 -2.41 16.08
C LYS A 90 12.20 -2.10 17.35
N GLU A 91 12.12 -0.84 17.76
CA GLU A 91 11.34 -0.39 18.92
C GLU A 91 9.85 -0.77 18.76
N ILE A 92 9.26 -0.54 17.59
CA ILE A 92 7.88 -0.95 17.30
C ILE A 92 7.70 -2.48 17.46
N LEU A 93 8.67 -3.29 17.04
CA LEU A 93 8.60 -4.73 17.21
C LEU A 93 8.78 -5.15 18.67
N GLU A 94 9.72 -4.53 19.39
CA GLU A 94 9.97 -4.78 20.82
C GLU A 94 8.74 -4.48 21.69
N ASP A 95 7.99 -3.42 21.39
CA ASP A 95 6.73 -3.07 22.06
C ASP A 95 5.61 -4.08 21.77
N ARG A 96 5.63 -4.74 20.62
CA ARG A 96 4.57 -5.66 20.18
C ARG A 96 4.83 -7.11 20.55
N VAL A 97 6.10 -7.52 20.66
CA VAL A 97 6.48 -8.89 20.98
C VAL A 97 5.87 -9.36 22.30
N PRO A 98 5.92 -8.60 23.41
CA PRO A 98 5.32 -9.05 24.69
C PRO A 98 3.79 -9.19 24.65
N LEU A 99 3.13 -8.58 23.67
CA LEU A 99 1.68 -8.65 23.52
C LEU A 99 1.21 -9.88 22.72
N ALA A 100 2.12 -10.48 21.93
CA ALA A 100 1.76 -11.51 20.97
C ALA A 100 2.54 -12.82 21.15
N PHE A 101 3.63 -12.82 21.90
CA PHE A 101 4.55 -13.94 22.04
C PHE A 101 4.86 -14.24 23.51
N GLU A 102 5.22 -15.48 23.80
CA GLU A 102 5.73 -15.88 25.11
C GLU A 102 7.11 -15.27 25.38
N GLU A 103 7.46 -15.13 26.65
CA GLU A 103 8.78 -14.63 27.05
C GLU A 103 9.91 -15.45 26.41
N ASN A 104 10.91 -14.76 25.90
CA ASN A 104 12.11 -15.34 25.28
C ASN A 104 11.85 -16.21 24.02
N SER A 105 10.63 -16.21 23.47
CA SER A 105 10.32 -16.94 22.24
C SER A 105 10.84 -16.27 20.96
N VAL A 106 11.28 -15.00 21.01
CA VAL A 106 11.86 -14.27 19.89
C VAL A 106 13.28 -13.85 20.22
N SER A 107 14.26 -14.29 19.42
CA SER A 107 15.64 -13.89 19.62
C SER A 107 15.88 -12.42 19.25
N SER A 108 16.79 -11.76 19.94
CA SER A 108 17.17 -10.37 19.60
C SER A 108 17.77 -10.24 18.20
N GLY A 109 18.47 -11.27 17.73
CA GLY A 109 18.96 -11.37 16.36
C GLY A 109 17.84 -11.34 15.34
N ALA A 110 16.78 -12.15 15.57
CA ALA A 110 15.61 -12.20 14.71
C ALA A 110 14.92 -10.82 14.62
N LEU A 111 14.76 -10.10 15.73
CA LEU A 111 14.18 -8.75 15.73
C LEU A 111 15.04 -7.76 14.93
N ASN A 112 16.35 -7.77 15.15
CA ASN A 112 17.28 -6.91 14.43
C ASN A 112 17.25 -7.19 12.91
N LEU A 113 17.25 -8.47 12.52
CA LEU A 113 17.18 -8.86 11.12
C LEU A 113 15.84 -8.46 10.50
N CYS A 114 14.74 -8.70 11.20
CA CYS A 114 13.39 -8.33 10.78
C CYS A 114 13.29 -6.81 10.52
N ALA A 115 13.74 -5.98 11.47
CA ALA A 115 13.76 -4.53 11.33
C ALA A 115 14.63 -4.06 10.16
N SER A 116 15.83 -4.64 10.02
CA SER A 116 16.75 -4.32 8.92
C SER A 116 16.17 -4.66 7.54
N MET A 117 15.51 -5.81 7.41
CA MET A 117 14.87 -6.22 6.15
C MET A 117 13.69 -5.32 5.79
N ALA A 118 12.84 -4.98 6.75
CA ALA A 118 11.71 -4.09 6.52
C ALA A 118 12.15 -2.65 6.19
N CYS A 119 13.22 -2.15 6.82
CA CYS A 119 13.78 -0.84 6.51
C CYS A 119 14.27 -0.77 5.06
N ARG A 120 14.92 -1.82 4.53
CA ARG A 120 15.35 -1.89 3.12
C ARG A 120 14.19 -1.86 2.14
N GLU A 121 13.01 -2.32 2.54
CA GLU A 121 11.78 -2.31 1.76
C GLU A 121 10.91 -1.09 2.11
N HIS A 122 11.48 0.11 2.08
CA HIS A 122 10.81 1.42 2.28
C HIS A 122 10.49 1.81 3.73
N GLY A 123 11.01 1.13 4.74
CA GLY A 123 10.76 1.49 6.15
C GLY A 123 9.32 1.25 6.59
N ASP A 124 8.69 0.17 6.12
CA ASP A 124 7.30 -0.18 6.41
C ASP A 124 7.20 -1.08 7.65
N ALA A 125 6.69 -0.54 8.76
CA ALA A 125 6.45 -1.28 9.98
C ALA A 125 5.43 -2.43 9.81
N ARG A 126 4.45 -2.30 8.92
CA ARG A 126 3.49 -3.38 8.63
C ARG A 126 4.19 -4.57 8.00
N ARG A 127 5.19 -4.29 7.16
CA ARG A 127 6.03 -5.34 6.55
C ARG A 127 6.83 -6.10 7.62
N ALA A 128 7.41 -5.38 8.58
CA ALA A 128 8.13 -5.98 9.70
C ALA A 128 7.23 -6.90 10.54
N ILE A 129 6.05 -6.42 10.90
CA ILE A 129 5.08 -7.21 11.68
C ILE A 129 4.65 -8.47 10.90
N LYS A 130 4.36 -8.33 9.60
CA LYS A 130 3.99 -9.48 8.76
C LYS A 130 5.14 -10.49 8.63
N LEU A 131 6.38 -10.01 8.52
CA LEU A 131 7.56 -10.86 8.44
C LEU A 131 7.72 -11.68 9.72
N LEU A 132 7.56 -11.05 10.87
CA LEU A 132 7.61 -11.72 12.17
C LEU A 132 6.47 -12.74 12.35
N ASP A 133 5.25 -12.43 11.92
CA ASP A 133 4.10 -13.35 11.96
C ASP A 133 4.35 -14.60 11.11
N VAL A 134 4.88 -14.45 9.89
CA VAL A 134 5.20 -15.60 9.02
C VAL A 134 6.37 -16.40 9.57
N ALA A 135 7.35 -15.75 10.20
CA ALA A 135 8.46 -16.42 10.85
C ALA A 135 8.00 -17.24 12.06
N ALA A 136 7.07 -16.71 12.86
CA ALA A 136 6.44 -17.43 13.96
C ALA A 136 5.74 -18.71 13.47
N LYS A 137 4.89 -18.60 12.47
CA LYS A 137 4.22 -19.76 11.85
C LYS A 137 5.19 -20.78 11.30
N THR A 138 6.35 -20.31 10.82
CA THR A 138 7.40 -21.22 10.31
C THR A 138 8.10 -21.96 11.45
N ALA A 139 8.36 -21.29 12.58
CA ALA A 139 8.91 -21.90 13.77
C ALA A 139 7.94 -22.95 14.39
N GLU A 140 6.65 -22.60 14.47
CA GLU A 140 5.60 -23.54 14.92
C GLU A 140 5.54 -24.80 14.06
N LEU A 141 5.58 -24.67 12.74
CA LEU A 141 5.59 -25.80 11.81
C LEU A 141 6.84 -26.69 11.97
N LYS A 142 7.97 -26.11 12.35
CA LYS A 142 9.22 -26.84 12.65
C LYS A 142 9.25 -27.39 14.09
N GLN A 143 8.27 -27.02 14.92
CA GLN A 143 8.23 -27.35 16.36
C GLN A 143 9.42 -26.74 17.13
N ASP A 144 9.93 -25.62 16.67
CA ASP A 144 11.00 -24.89 17.33
C ASP A 144 10.44 -24.01 18.46
N SER A 145 11.14 -23.98 19.60
CA SER A 145 10.72 -23.22 20.79
C SER A 145 10.97 -21.72 20.69
N SER A 146 11.71 -21.28 19.71
CA SER A 146 12.05 -19.86 19.53
C SER A 146 12.20 -19.46 18.07
N ILE A 147 11.87 -18.19 17.79
CA ILE A 147 12.02 -17.58 16.48
C ILE A 147 13.45 -17.06 16.35
N THR A 148 14.16 -17.57 15.36
CA THR A 148 15.56 -17.24 15.06
C THR A 148 15.71 -16.50 13.74
N ASP A 149 16.92 -16.03 13.43
CA ASP A 149 17.28 -15.37 12.17
C ASP A 149 16.94 -16.26 10.95
N GLU A 150 17.09 -17.58 11.10
CA GLU A 150 16.74 -18.52 10.03
C GLU A 150 15.25 -18.47 9.67
N HIS A 151 14.38 -18.40 10.68
CA HIS A 151 12.94 -18.29 10.48
C HIS A 151 12.57 -16.99 9.77
N ILE A 152 13.23 -15.88 10.09
CA ILE A 152 13.03 -14.59 9.42
C ILE A 152 13.44 -14.68 7.93
N ARG A 153 14.57 -15.32 7.61
CA ARG A 153 15.00 -15.50 6.22
C ARG A 153 14.04 -16.37 5.42
N LEU A 154 13.59 -17.48 5.99
CA LEU A 154 12.59 -18.36 5.36
C LEU A 154 11.24 -17.65 5.17
N ALA A 155 10.82 -16.87 6.16
CA ALA A 155 9.61 -16.06 6.07
C ALA A 155 9.67 -15.03 4.94
N SER A 156 10.82 -14.35 4.78
CA SER A 156 11.01 -13.40 3.67
C SER A 156 10.86 -14.09 2.32
N GLN A 157 11.56 -15.21 2.11
CA GLN A 157 11.46 -15.97 0.88
C GLN A 157 10.03 -16.42 0.59
N ARG A 158 9.32 -16.91 1.60
CA ARG A 158 7.93 -17.34 1.46
C ARG A 158 7.01 -16.19 1.07
N ILE A 159 7.16 -15.02 1.69
CA ILE A 159 6.36 -13.83 1.35
C ILE A 159 6.61 -13.39 -0.10
N GLU A 160 7.86 -13.46 -0.59
CA GLU A 160 8.20 -13.13 -1.98
C GLU A 160 7.54 -14.10 -2.95
N VAL A 161 7.67 -15.42 -2.72
CA VAL A 161 7.02 -16.45 -3.54
C VAL A 161 5.50 -16.31 -3.54
N ASP A 162 4.90 -16.04 -2.38
CA ASP A 162 3.45 -15.81 -2.28
C ASP A 162 3.02 -14.57 -3.08
N LYS A 163 3.80 -13.48 -3.02
CA LYS A 163 3.55 -12.25 -3.78
C LYS A 163 3.63 -12.50 -5.29
N GLU A 164 4.67 -13.19 -5.75
CA GLU A 164 4.81 -13.56 -7.17
C GLU A 164 3.66 -14.45 -7.64
N SER A 165 3.29 -15.45 -6.83
CA SER A 165 2.17 -16.35 -7.12
C SER A 165 0.84 -15.60 -7.19
N GLN A 166 0.60 -14.64 -6.30
CA GLN A 166 -0.59 -13.79 -6.32
C GLN A 166 -0.62 -12.91 -7.58
N GLN A 167 0.51 -12.32 -7.97
CA GLN A 167 0.61 -11.53 -9.19
C GLN A 167 0.33 -12.38 -10.44
N LEU A 168 0.90 -13.58 -10.52
CA LEU A 168 0.63 -14.51 -11.62
C LEU A 168 -0.85 -14.94 -11.66
N ASN A 169 -1.46 -15.14 -10.48
CA ASN A 169 -2.88 -15.52 -10.41
C ASN A 169 -3.81 -14.38 -10.84
N ALA A 170 -3.44 -13.13 -10.61
CA ALA A 170 -4.19 -11.95 -11.01
C ALA A 170 -4.14 -11.69 -12.54
N PHE A 171 -3.18 -12.26 -13.23
CA PHE A 171 -3.08 -12.13 -14.68
C PHE A 171 -4.28 -12.76 -15.40
N SER A 172 -4.77 -12.09 -16.41
CA SER A 172 -5.73 -12.65 -17.36
C SER A 172 -5.14 -13.86 -18.08
N LEU A 173 -6.01 -14.69 -18.69
CA LEU A 173 -5.54 -15.84 -19.48
C LEU A 173 -4.50 -15.41 -20.53
N HIS A 174 -4.73 -14.31 -21.23
CA HIS A 174 -3.83 -13.82 -22.26
C HIS A 174 -2.48 -13.38 -21.72
N GLU A 175 -2.44 -12.72 -20.55
CA GLU A 175 -1.19 -12.35 -19.89
C GLU A 175 -0.42 -13.57 -19.43
N LYS A 176 -1.10 -14.58 -18.86
CA LYS A 176 -0.48 -15.87 -18.49
C LYS A 176 0.15 -16.58 -19.69
N LEU A 177 -0.55 -16.62 -20.83
CA LEU A 177 -0.02 -17.19 -22.06
C LEU A 177 1.21 -16.44 -22.58
N LEU A 178 1.21 -15.12 -22.44
CA LEU A 178 2.33 -14.26 -22.83
C LEU A 178 3.56 -14.55 -21.95
N VAL A 179 3.39 -14.66 -20.64
CA VAL A 179 4.44 -15.03 -19.68
C VAL A 179 5.01 -16.42 -20.02
N ILE A 180 4.14 -17.41 -20.24
CA ILE A 180 4.58 -18.78 -20.62
C ILE A 180 5.39 -18.74 -21.93
N THR A 181 4.97 -17.94 -22.90
CA THR A 181 5.66 -17.80 -24.19
C THR A 181 7.08 -17.26 -23.99
N ILE A 182 7.23 -16.20 -23.18
CA ILE A 182 8.52 -15.57 -22.87
C ILE A 182 9.43 -16.54 -22.11
N MET A 183 8.88 -17.24 -21.11
CA MET A 183 9.64 -18.21 -20.32
C MET A 183 10.17 -19.40 -21.14
N LYS A 184 9.39 -19.87 -22.13
CA LYS A 184 9.80 -20.97 -23.01
C LYS A 184 10.90 -20.59 -24.00
N SER A 185 11.01 -19.33 -24.33
CA SER A 185 11.93 -18.86 -25.34
C SER A 185 12.57 -17.53 -24.90
N PRO A 186 13.47 -17.55 -23.93
CA PRO A 186 14.17 -16.34 -23.48
C PRO A 186 15.05 -15.78 -24.63
N ASN A 187 15.11 -14.46 -24.73
CA ASN A 187 15.92 -13.71 -25.70
C ASN A 187 15.43 -13.73 -27.16
N ILE A 188 14.14 -13.94 -27.39
CA ILE A 188 13.54 -13.76 -28.72
C ILE A 188 13.02 -12.33 -28.93
N SER A 189 12.89 -11.94 -30.19
CA SER A 189 12.34 -10.63 -30.54
C SER A 189 10.86 -10.49 -30.15
N THR A 190 10.36 -9.26 -29.98
CA THR A 190 8.95 -9.01 -29.68
C THR A 190 8.03 -9.59 -30.75
N GLY A 191 8.47 -9.58 -32.03
CA GLY A 191 7.73 -10.19 -33.16
C GLY A 191 7.57 -11.70 -33.02
N ASP A 192 8.65 -12.40 -32.63
CA ASP A 192 8.65 -13.84 -32.43
C ASP A 192 7.82 -14.24 -31.21
N VAL A 193 7.88 -13.44 -30.11
CA VAL A 193 6.99 -13.60 -28.94
C VAL A 193 5.54 -13.55 -29.38
N TYR A 194 5.18 -12.55 -30.21
CA TYR A 194 3.80 -12.40 -30.69
C TYR A 194 3.38 -13.57 -31.58
N ALA A 195 4.25 -14.06 -32.45
CA ALA A 195 3.98 -15.23 -33.32
C ALA A 195 3.76 -16.50 -32.48
N ALA A 196 4.62 -16.75 -31.50
CA ALA A 196 4.50 -17.89 -30.59
C ALA A 196 3.23 -17.80 -29.70
N TYR A 197 2.94 -16.61 -29.15
CA TYR A 197 1.71 -16.34 -28.42
C TYR A 197 0.46 -16.63 -29.27
N LYS A 198 0.44 -16.13 -30.52
CA LYS A 198 -0.68 -16.37 -31.44
C LYS A 198 -0.88 -17.85 -31.77
N SER A 199 0.22 -18.63 -31.79
CA SER A 199 0.15 -20.08 -31.97
C SER A 199 -0.44 -20.78 -30.75
N LEU A 200 -0.08 -20.35 -29.54
CA LEU A 200 -0.66 -20.88 -28.30
C LEU A 200 -2.15 -20.56 -28.17
N CYS A 201 -2.58 -19.35 -28.55
CA CYS A 201 -4.00 -18.96 -28.53
C CYS A 201 -4.90 -19.77 -29.47
N LYS A 202 -4.33 -20.50 -30.46
CA LYS A 202 -5.11 -21.38 -31.37
C LYS A 202 -5.34 -22.78 -30.80
N VAL A 203 -4.60 -23.15 -29.76
CA VAL A 203 -4.64 -24.48 -29.15
C VAL A 203 -5.54 -24.54 -27.93
N ILE A 204 -5.88 -23.37 -27.39
CA ILE A 204 -6.77 -23.17 -26.25
C ILE A 204 -8.09 -22.58 -26.75
#